data_8ffeb125f35a719396091897018f0bef
#
_entry.id   8ffeb125f35a719396091897018f0bef
#
_cell.length_a   1.000
_cell.length_b   1.000
_cell.length_c   1.000
_cell.angle_alpha   90.00
_cell.angle_beta   90.00
_cell.angle_gamma   90.00
#
_symmetry.space_group_name_H-M   'P 1'
#
loop_
_entity.id
_entity.type
_entity.pdbx_description
1 polymer ?
#
loop_
_entity_poly.entity_id
_entity_poly.type
_entity_poly.pdbx_seq_one_letter_code
_entity_poly.pdbx_strand_id
1 'polypeptide(L)'
;MGQLYMQRFENWGAVSKGDFDQTWGVALQTFAKSGNWGGVEKGVRHIKTYGTSWGGYALIEVDDPAAFAHYQAHHYQNYGHVARVTFEPVSDMDAMFAATVEQLRSKSTR
;
A
#
# COMPACT_ATOMS: atom_id res chain seq x y z
N MET A 1 -17.25 3.01 -2.30
CA MET A 1 -16.23 1.96 -2.44
C MET A 1 -15.07 2.45 -3.27
N GLY A 2 -13.89 2.26 -2.78
CA GLY A 2 -12.70 2.74 -3.44
C GLY A 2 -12.02 1.69 -4.30
N GLN A 3 -11.05 2.15 -5.05
CA GLN A 3 -10.16 1.28 -5.82
C GLN A 3 -9.04 0.78 -4.91
N LEU A 4 -8.79 -0.52 -4.92
CA LEU A 4 -7.64 -1.10 -4.23
C LEU A 4 -6.37 -0.89 -5.06
N TYR A 5 -5.28 -0.58 -4.37
CA TYR A 5 -3.94 -0.50 -4.97
C TYR A 5 -2.96 -1.31 -4.13
N MET A 6 -2.08 -2.03 -4.80
CA MET A 6 -0.93 -2.62 -4.17
C MET A 6 0.26 -1.68 -4.37
N GLN A 7 0.76 -1.13 -3.29
CA GLN A 7 1.94 -0.30 -3.26
C GLN A 7 3.15 -1.20 -3.04
N ARG A 8 4.13 -1.12 -3.91
CA ARG A 8 5.40 -1.83 -3.76
C ARG A 8 6.48 -0.83 -3.45
N PHE A 9 7.25 -1.07 -2.41
CA PHE A 9 8.42 -0.26 -2.09
C PHE A 9 9.66 -1.15 -2.05
N GLU A 10 10.63 -0.76 -2.86
CA GLU A 10 11.85 -1.52 -3.13
C GLU A 10 13.02 -0.65 -2.67
N ASN A 11 13.76 -1.10 -1.66
CA ASN A 11 14.87 -0.32 -1.12
C ASN A 11 16.02 -0.24 -2.13
N TRP A 12 16.59 0.97 -2.30
CA TRP A 12 17.78 1.14 -3.12
C TRP A 12 18.98 0.48 -2.44
N GLY A 13 19.81 -0.23 -3.22
CA GLY A 13 20.95 -0.96 -2.66
C GLY A 13 22.10 -0.09 -2.17
N ALA A 14 22.18 1.17 -2.59
CA ALA A 14 23.28 2.07 -2.27
C ALA A 14 22.90 3.20 -1.31
N VAL A 15 21.98 2.93 -0.38
CA VAL A 15 21.52 3.93 0.59
C VAL A 15 22.31 3.76 1.89
N SER A 16 22.77 4.88 2.47
CA SER A 16 23.43 4.84 3.77
C SER A 16 22.43 4.43 4.88
N LYS A 17 22.97 3.79 5.91
CA LYS A 17 22.13 3.42 7.07
C LYS A 17 21.50 4.64 7.72
N GLY A 18 22.22 5.76 7.81
CA GLY A 18 21.70 6.98 8.39
C GLY A 18 20.51 7.53 7.63
N ASP A 19 20.59 7.59 6.31
CA ASP A 19 19.49 8.05 5.45
C ASP A 19 18.29 7.11 5.54
N PHE A 20 18.54 5.81 5.56
CA PHE A 20 17.51 4.80 5.68
C PHE A 20 16.76 4.94 7.01
N ASP A 21 17.50 5.04 8.13
CA ASP A 21 16.91 5.17 9.46
C ASP A 21 16.12 6.46 9.61
N GLN A 22 16.65 7.56 9.09
CA GLN A 22 15.97 8.86 9.12
C GLN A 22 14.67 8.81 8.34
N THR A 23 14.67 8.21 7.17
CA THR A 23 13.48 8.08 6.33
C THR A 23 12.43 7.20 7.00
N TRP A 24 12.83 6.10 7.61
CA TRP A 24 11.91 5.26 8.39
C TRP A 24 11.30 6.04 9.55
N GLY A 25 12.08 6.89 10.21
CA GLY A 25 11.56 7.76 11.26
C GLY A 25 10.45 8.66 10.75
N VAL A 26 10.66 9.31 9.60
CA VAL A 26 9.65 10.15 8.96
C VAL A 26 8.41 9.35 8.60
N ALA A 27 8.61 8.17 8.01
CA ALA A 27 7.51 7.31 7.58
C ALA A 27 6.64 6.88 8.77
N LEU A 28 7.27 6.46 9.85
CA LEU A 28 6.56 6.01 11.05
C LEU A 28 5.79 7.16 11.71
N GLN A 29 6.37 8.36 11.78
CA GLN A 29 5.66 9.54 12.30
C GLN A 29 4.48 9.92 11.42
N THR A 30 4.64 9.85 10.10
CA THR A 30 3.57 10.10 9.15
C THR A 30 2.42 9.13 9.37
N PHE A 31 2.74 7.85 9.50
CA PHE A 31 1.72 6.81 9.73
C PHE A 31 1.02 7.02 11.07
N ALA A 32 1.77 7.35 12.12
CA ALA A 32 1.19 7.58 13.44
C ALA A 32 0.18 8.74 13.44
N LYS A 33 0.42 9.77 12.63
CA LYS A 33 -0.46 10.94 12.54
C LYS A 33 -1.69 10.70 11.67
N SER A 34 -1.53 10.03 10.55
CA SER A 34 -2.56 9.98 9.51
C SER A 34 -3.19 8.59 9.31
N GLY A 35 -2.53 7.55 9.80
CA GLY A 35 -2.97 6.18 9.59
C GLY A 35 -2.56 5.59 8.25
N ASN A 36 -1.72 6.29 7.48
CA ASN A 36 -1.17 5.77 6.22
C ASN A 36 0.22 6.34 5.95
N TRP A 37 0.92 5.73 5.00
CA TRP A 37 2.30 6.11 4.69
C TRP A 37 2.43 7.40 3.90
N GLY A 38 1.36 7.89 3.32
CA GLY A 38 1.35 9.12 2.51
C GLY A 38 0.84 10.35 3.22
N GLY A 39 0.46 10.24 4.49
CA GLY A 39 0.11 11.40 5.30
C GLY A 39 -1.21 12.08 4.95
N VAL A 40 -2.13 11.40 4.26
CA VAL A 40 -3.44 11.97 3.96
C VAL A 40 -4.48 11.48 4.96
N GLU A 41 -5.31 12.39 5.46
CA GLU A 41 -6.28 12.06 6.50
C GLU A 41 -7.54 11.40 5.96
N LYS A 42 -7.90 11.72 4.73
CA LYS A 42 -9.13 11.23 4.08
C LYS A 42 -8.84 10.85 2.63
N GLY A 43 -9.57 9.86 2.12
CA GLY A 43 -9.52 9.49 0.71
C GLY A 43 -8.56 8.38 0.35
N VAL A 44 -7.65 8.02 1.24
CA VAL A 44 -6.77 6.85 1.12
C VAL A 44 -6.77 6.13 2.47
N ARG A 45 -7.14 4.85 2.44
CA ARG A 45 -7.19 4.03 3.65
C ARG A 45 -6.15 2.94 3.57
N HIS A 46 -5.30 2.86 4.58
CA HIS A 46 -4.33 1.78 4.73
C HIS A 46 -5.03 0.51 5.21
N ILE A 47 -4.76 -0.62 4.56
CA ILE A 47 -5.33 -1.91 4.93
C ILE A 47 -4.28 -2.77 5.61
N LYS A 48 -3.14 -3.00 4.95
CA LYS A 48 -2.11 -3.88 5.48
C LYS A 48 -0.75 -3.56 4.84
N THR A 49 0.31 -3.71 5.62
CA THR A 49 1.69 -3.64 5.12
C THR A 49 2.37 -4.99 5.36
N TYR A 50 3.10 -5.46 4.35
CA TYR A 50 3.90 -6.68 4.42
C TYR A 50 5.35 -6.34 4.15
N GLY A 51 6.25 -6.91 4.95
CA GLY A 51 7.69 -6.75 4.76
C GLY A 51 8.29 -7.90 3.97
N THR A 52 9.32 -7.58 3.16
CA THR A 52 10.14 -8.54 2.43
C THR A 52 11.61 -8.24 2.69
N SER A 53 12.50 -9.09 2.17
CA SER A 53 13.95 -8.84 2.30
C SER A 53 14.43 -7.61 1.52
N TRP A 54 13.68 -7.15 0.52
CA TRP A 54 14.06 -6.02 -0.33
C TRP A 54 13.20 -4.77 -0.10
N GLY A 55 12.22 -4.83 0.79
CA GLY A 55 11.31 -3.72 1.08
C GLY A 55 9.96 -4.24 1.54
N GLY A 56 8.93 -4.12 0.70
CA GLY A 56 7.63 -4.63 1.07
C GLY A 56 6.49 -4.18 0.19
N TYR A 57 5.30 -4.47 0.69
CA TYR A 57 4.03 -4.12 0.03
C TYR A 57 3.10 -3.46 1.02
N ALA A 58 2.31 -2.52 0.53
CA ALA A 58 1.19 -1.98 1.30
C ALA A 58 -0.09 -2.05 0.45
N LEU A 59 -1.13 -2.61 1.03
CA LEU A 59 -2.46 -2.63 0.40
C LEU A 59 -3.23 -1.42 0.91
N ILE A 60 -3.73 -0.61 -0.02
CA ILE A 60 -4.49 0.59 0.28
C ILE A 60 -5.78 0.63 -0.53
N GLU A 61 -6.78 1.35 -0.01
CA GLU A 61 -8.01 1.64 -0.73
C GLU A 61 -8.08 3.14 -0.99
N VAL A 62 -8.33 3.50 -2.23
CA VAL A 62 -8.41 4.91 -2.66
C VAL A 62 -9.85 5.25 -3.00
N ASP A 63 -10.44 6.19 -2.27
CA ASP A 63 -11.78 6.71 -2.51
C ASP A 63 -11.75 8.05 -3.25
N ASP A 64 -10.65 8.80 -3.13
CA ASP A 64 -10.50 10.13 -3.71
C ASP A 64 -9.21 10.20 -4.52
N PRO A 65 -9.32 10.35 -5.86
CA PRO A 65 -8.12 10.46 -6.70
C PRO A 65 -7.21 11.64 -6.37
N ALA A 66 -7.77 12.76 -5.91
CA ALA A 66 -6.96 13.91 -5.51
C ALA A 66 -6.13 13.60 -4.27
N ALA A 67 -6.73 12.93 -3.28
CA ALA A 67 -6.00 12.46 -2.10
C ALA A 67 -4.92 11.46 -2.47
N PHE A 68 -5.19 10.59 -3.43
CA PHE A 68 -4.19 9.64 -3.92
C PHE A 68 -3.00 10.33 -4.58
N ALA A 69 -3.24 11.40 -5.33
CA ALA A 69 -2.16 12.19 -5.91
C ALA A 69 -1.25 12.77 -4.83
N HIS A 70 -1.81 13.29 -3.74
CA HIS A 70 -1.04 13.78 -2.59
C HIS A 70 -0.28 12.65 -1.89
N TYR A 71 -0.92 11.50 -1.74
CA TYR A 71 -0.31 10.31 -1.16
C TYR A 71 0.93 9.87 -1.95
N GLN A 72 0.81 9.81 -3.28
CA GLN A 72 1.92 9.46 -4.16
C GLN A 72 3.04 10.49 -4.11
N ALA A 73 2.68 11.79 -4.16
CA ALA A 73 3.67 12.88 -4.10
C ALA A 73 4.47 12.84 -2.80
N HIS A 74 3.82 12.55 -1.67
CA HIS A 74 4.49 12.41 -0.38
C HIS A 74 5.57 11.31 -0.43
N HIS A 75 5.26 10.18 -1.07
CA HIS A 75 6.22 9.08 -1.22
C HIS A 75 7.45 9.50 -2.01
N TYR A 76 7.25 10.14 -3.16
CA TYR A 76 8.37 10.59 -3.99
C TYR A 76 9.22 11.65 -3.30
N GLN A 77 8.58 12.58 -2.59
CA GLN A 77 9.28 13.68 -1.91
C GLN A 77 10.04 13.22 -0.67
N ASN A 78 9.50 12.28 0.08
CA ASN A 78 10.05 11.90 1.38
C ASN A 78 10.78 10.56 1.39
N TYR A 79 10.43 9.63 0.50
CA TYR A 79 10.99 8.28 0.50
C TYR A 79 11.75 7.92 -0.78
N GLY A 80 11.60 8.70 -1.84
CA GLY A 80 12.15 8.38 -3.17
C GLY A 80 13.66 8.25 -3.23
N HIS A 81 14.38 8.84 -2.27
CA HIS A 81 15.85 8.74 -2.22
C HIS A 81 16.33 7.44 -1.57
N VAL A 82 15.46 6.71 -0.87
CA VAL A 82 15.82 5.42 -0.24
C VAL A 82 15.07 4.24 -0.85
N ALA A 83 13.97 4.47 -1.54
CA ALA A 83 13.16 3.39 -2.10
C ALA A 83 12.47 3.80 -3.39
N ARG A 84 12.32 2.82 -4.27
CA ARG A 84 11.44 2.94 -5.42
C ARG A 84 10.04 2.52 -5.01
N VAL A 85 9.07 3.41 -5.21
CA VAL A 85 7.68 3.13 -4.86
C VAL A 85 6.83 3.11 -6.12
N THR A 86 6.08 2.04 -6.31
CA THR A 86 5.16 1.88 -7.45
C THR A 86 3.78 1.48 -6.92
N PHE A 87 2.75 1.84 -7.68
CA PHE A 87 1.36 1.59 -7.32
C PHE A 87 0.68 0.84 -8.45
N GLU A 88 -0.02 -0.23 -8.12
CA GLU A 88 -0.71 -1.05 -9.10
C GLU A 88 -2.15 -1.27 -8.66
N PRO A 89 -3.14 -0.96 -9.52
CA PRO A 89 -4.53 -1.25 -9.19
C PRO A 89 -4.73 -2.76 -9.12
N VAL A 90 -5.44 -3.20 -8.08
CA VAL A 90 -5.74 -4.62 -7.86
C VAL A 90 -7.22 -4.78 -7.52
N SER A 91 -7.73 -5.99 -7.70
CA SER A 91 -9.09 -6.33 -7.37
C SER A 91 -9.10 -7.52 -6.40
N ASP A 92 -10.05 -7.50 -5.47
CA ASP A 92 -10.26 -8.62 -4.56
C ASP A 92 -10.99 -9.72 -5.31
N MET A 93 -10.24 -10.67 -5.85
CA MET A 93 -10.80 -11.77 -6.64
C MET A 93 -11.57 -12.77 -5.80
N ASP A 94 -11.18 -12.95 -4.55
CA ASP A 94 -11.91 -13.83 -3.64
C ASP A 94 -13.33 -13.32 -3.43
N ALA A 95 -13.49 -12.03 -3.19
CA ALA A 95 -14.81 -11.41 -3.06
C ALA A 95 -15.61 -11.51 -4.36
N MET A 96 -14.96 -11.31 -5.51
CA MET A 96 -15.62 -11.38 -6.82
C MET A 96 -16.17 -12.77 -7.12
N PHE A 97 -15.48 -13.81 -6.70
CA PHE A 97 -15.83 -15.19 -7.03
C PHE A 97 -16.46 -15.97 -5.89
N ALA A 98 -16.70 -15.34 -4.75
CA ALA A 98 -17.21 -16.02 -3.54
C ALA A 98 -18.51 -16.80 -3.83
N ALA A 99 -19.46 -16.18 -4.51
CA ALA A 99 -20.74 -16.83 -4.84
C ALA A 99 -20.54 -18.04 -5.75
N THR A 100 -19.67 -17.92 -6.74
CA THR A 100 -19.37 -19.00 -7.68
C THR A 100 -18.69 -20.19 -6.98
N VAL A 101 -17.74 -19.91 -6.09
CA VAL A 101 -17.06 -20.91 -5.28
C VAL A 101 -18.07 -21.66 -4.42
N GLU A 102 -18.99 -20.95 -3.78
CA GLU A 102 -20.02 -21.55 -2.94
C GLU A 102 -20.95 -22.46 -3.75
N GLN A 103 -21.36 -22.05 -4.94
CA GLN A 103 -22.16 -22.87 -5.83
C GLN A 103 -21.44 -24.18 -6.21
N LEU A 104 -20.15 -24.10 -6.50
CA LEU A 104 -19.36 -25.28 -6.83
C LEU A 104 -19.22 -26.23 -5.65
N ARG A 105 -19.07 -25.72 -4.44
CA ARG A 105 -19.04 -26.53 -3.22
C ARG A 105 -20.37 -27.25 -3.00
N SER A 106 -21.48 -26.54 -3.17
CA SER A 106 -22.81 -27.11 -3.02
C SER A 106 -23.05 -28.26 -4.00
N LYS A 107 -22.59 -28.13 -5.25
CA LYS A 107 -22.73 -29.18 -6.25
C LYS A 107 -21.86 -30.40 -5.95
N SER A 108 -20.66 -30.18 -5.40
CA SER A 108 -19.73 -31.28 -5.11
C SER A 108 -20.14 -32.15 -3.93
N THR A 109 -21.06 -31.68 -3.08
CA THR A 109 -21.54 -32.41 -1.90
C THR A 109 -22.79 -33.24 -2.16
N ARG A 110 -23.32 -33.24 -3.36
CA ARG A 110 -24.51 -34.01 -3.72
C ARG A 110 -24.20 -35.43 -4.15
#